data_c3f73274fa99f6fdf31ead882cb97291
#
_entry.id   c3f73274fa99f6fdf31ead882cb97291
#
_cell.length_a   1.000
_cell.length_b   1.000
_cell.length_c   1.000
_cell.angle_alpha   90.00
_cell.angle_beta   90.00
_cell.angle_gamma   90.00
#
_symmetry.space_group_name_H-M   'P 1'
#
loop_
_entity.id
_entity.type
_entity.pdbx_description
1 polymer ?
#
loop_
_entity_poly.entity_id
_entity_poly.type
_entity_poly.pdbx_seq_one_letter_code
_entity_poly.pdbx_strand_id
1 'polypeptide(L)'
;MAEETKNTEVQAEAEVQPQAPVGAAAPVAAPVAAAAPVETAPAEGMAALGALSGDAGVAEVAAIVAPVEPKIDSLGRSYATGRRKDASARVWVKRGTGQVTVNGRKVEVYFARPVLRMILAQPFEAAERVGEFDVIATVRGGGLSGQAGAVRHGISRALTSFEPSLRPVLKAGGFLTRDPRVVERKKYGKAKARRSFQFSKR
;
A
#
# COMPACT_ATOMS: atom_id res chain seq x y z
N MET A 1 -32.54 -63.53 9.74
CA MET A 1 -33.21 -62.82 10.84
C MET A 1 -32.94 -61.38 10.68
N ALA A 2 -34.00 -60.71 10.31
CA ALA A 2 -34.05 -59.27 10.06
C ALA A 2 -34.13 -58.53 11.40
N GLU A 3 -33.51 -57.38 11.50
CA GLU A 3 -34.05 -56.29 12.31
C GLU A 3 -33.58 -54.93 11.74
N GLU A 4 -34.56 -54.31 11.16
CA GLU A 4 -34.61 -52.87 10.82
C GLU A 4 -34.67 -52.08 12.12
N THR A 5 -33.87 -50.98 12.22
CA THR A 5 -34.19 -49.90 13.14
C THR A 5 -34.16 -48.58 12.42
N LYS A 6 -35.33 -48.02 12.41
CA LYS A 6 -35.84 -46.80 11.78
C LYS A 6 -35.07 -45.55 12.14
N ASN A 7 -34.83 -44.81 11.10
CA ASN A 7 -34.56 -43.42 11.00
C ASN A 7 -35.65 -42.57 11.69
N THR A 8 -35.26 -41.65 12.55
CA THR A 8 -36.15 -40.60 13.05
C THR A 8 -35.57 -39.24 12.66
N GLU A 9 -36.14 -38.69 11.60
CA GLU A 9 -36.04 -37.28 11.24
C GLU A 9 -36.56 -36.43 12.38
N VAL A 10 -35.78 -35.45 12.81
CA VAL A 10 -36.27 -34.30 13.55
C VAL A 10 -35.89 -33.06 12.77
N GLN A 11 -36.85 -32.61 11.97
CA GLN A 11 -36.89 -31.27 11.39
C GLN A 11 -37.17 -30.29 12.52
N ALA A 12 -36.31 -29.32 12.71
CA ALA A 12 -36.58 -28.13 13.47
C ALA A 12 -36.31 -26.92 12.55
N GLU A 13 -37.37 -26.48 11.88
CA GLU A 13 -37.43 -25.18 11.24
C GLU A 13 -37.46 -24.12 12.34
N ALA A 14 -36.44 -23.29 12.41
CA ALA A 14 -36.44 -22.06 13.19
C ALA A 14 -36.61 -20.88 12.22
N GLU A 15 -37.84 -20.41 12.09
CA GLU A 15 -38.21 -19.13 11.47
C GLU A 15 -37.50 -17.97 12.18
N VAL A 16 -36.58 -17.33 11.50
CA VAL A 16 -36.01 -16.05 11.92
C VAL A 16 -36.73 -14.93 11.21
N GLN A 17 -37.62 -14.22 11.95
CA GLN A 17 -38.30 -13.02 11.50
C GLN A 17 -37.30 -11.86 11.34
N PRO A 18 -37.40 -11.03 10.28
CA PRO A 18 -36.60 -9.84 10.13
C PRO A 18 -37.14 -8.70 10.99
N GLN A 19 -36.34 -8.25 11.97
CA GLN A 19 -36.63 -7.03 12.71
C GLN A 19 -36.27 -5.80 11.88
N ALA A 20 -37.23 -4.89 11.74
CA ALA A 20 -37.12 -3.61 11.07
C ALA A 20 -36.18 -2.64 11.82
N PRO A 21 -35.49 -1.73 11.10
CA PRO A 21 -34.62 -0.73 11.72
C PRO A 21 -35.40 0.45 12.28
N VAL A 22 -35.19 0.74 13.54
CA VAL A 22 -35.72 1.94 14.21
C VAL A 22 -34.63 3.00 14.27
N GLY A 23 -34.96 4.20 13.86
CA GLY A 23 -34.25 5.40 14.29
C GLY A 23 -33.42 6.14 13.22
N ALA A 24 -34.13 6.96 12.42
CA ALA A 24 -33.50 8.04 11.67
C ALA A 24 -33.12 9.17 12.66
N ALA A 25 -31.83 9.47 12.75
CA ALA A 25 -31.32 10.69 13.35
C ALA A 25 -30.96 11.69 12.24
N ALA A 26 -31.61 12.86 12.30
CA ALA A 26 -31.46 13.96 11.35
C ALA A 26 -30.06 14.59 11.41
N PRO A 27 -29.54 15.13 10.28
CA PRO A 27 -28.27 15.84 10.25
C PRO A 27 -28.42 17.25 10.82
N VAL A 28 -27.63 17.60 11.83
CA VAL A 28 -27.48 18.96 12.34
C VAL A 28 -26.57 19.73 11.37
N ALA A 29 -27.16 20.68 10.66
CA ALA A 29 -26.44 21.63 9.83
C ALA A 29 -25.81 22.71 10.71
N ALA A 30 -24.50 22.85 10.71
CA ALA A 30 -23.77 23.99 11.24
C ALA A 30 -23.66 25.10 10.19
N PRO A 31 -23.87 26.39 10.53
CA PRO A 31 -23.79 27.47 9.56
C PRO A 31 -22.33 27.84 9.24
N VAL A 32 -22.03 27.87 7.95
CA VAL A 32 -20.76 28.38 7.43
C VAL A 32 -20.78 29.91 7.55
N ALA A 33 -19.88 30.47 8.36
CA ALA A 33 -19.62 31.91 8.44
C ALA A 33 -18.91 32.38 7.18
N ALA A 34 -19.50 33.34 6.50
CA ALA A 34 -18.94 34.02 5.33
C ALA A 34 -17.73 34.86 5.74
N ALA A 35 -16.57 34.56 5.15
CA ALA A 35 -15.40 35.43 5.22
C ALA A 35 -15.50 36.52 4.15
N ALA A 36 -15.37 37.78 4.59
CA ALA A 36 -15.38 38.99 3.76
C ALA A 36 -14.13 39.07 2.86
N PRO A 37 -14.21 39.73 1.69
CA PRO A 37 -13.09 39.88 0.81
C PRO A 37 -12.12 40.96 1.35
N VAL A 38 -10.83 40.63 1.38
CA VAL A 38 -9.74 41.57 1.68
C VAL A 38 -9.42 42.32 0.42
N GLU A 39 -9.68 43.61 0.43
CA GLU A 39 -9.22 44.58 -0.57
C GLU A 39 -7.70 44.69 -0.53
N THR A 40 -7.04 44.32 -1.62
CA THR A 40 -5.61 44.62 -1.85
C THR A 40 -5.43 45.91 -2.56
N ALA A 41 -4.81 46.87 -1.90
CA ALA A 41 -4.38 48.14 -2.46
C ALA A 41 -3.25 47.93 -3.50
N PRO A 42 -3.17 48.76 -4.55
CA PRO A 42 -2.14 48.65 -5.58
C PRO A 42 -0.80 49.24 -5.11
N ALA A 43 0.25 48.42 -5.15
CA ALA A 43 1.62 48.90 -5.04
C ALA A 43 2.16 49.16 -6.44
N GLU A 44 2.16 50.43 -6.82
CA GLU A 44 2.95 50.94 -7.93
C GLU A 44 4.45 50.89 -7.56
N GLY A 45 5.26 50.39 -8.47
CA GLY A 45 6.71 50.61 -8.40
C GLY A 45 7.52 49.32 -8.51
N MET A 46 7.73 48.86 -9.74
CA MET A 46 8.97 48.27 -10.28
C MET A 46 8.76 47.78 -11.71
N ALA A 47 8.51 48.70 -12.60
CA ALA A 47 8.66 48.49 -14.02
C ALA A 47 10.10 48.86 -14.40
N ALA A 48 11.02 47.90 -14.44
CA ALA A 48 12.26 47.96 -15.24
C ALA A 48 13.21 46.80 -14.87
N LEU A 49 12.86 45.57 -15.23
CA LEU A 49 13.84 44.46 -15.36
C LEU A 49 13.17 43.25 -16.04
N GLY A 50 12.46 43.52 -17.13
CA GLY A 50 11.73 42.50 -17.86
C GLY A 50 12.10 42.42 -19.33
N ALA A 51 13.37 42.27 -19.66
CA ALA A 51 13.77 42.12 -21.06
C ALA A 51 15.02 41.23 -21.19
N LEU A 52 15.03 40.04 -20.64
CA LEU A 52 15.97 38.94 -21.01
C LEU A 52 15.44 37.60 -20.49
N SER A 53 14.19 37.24 -20.77
CA SER A 53 13.76 35.88 -20.68
C SER A 53 13.50 35.35 -22.08
N GLY A 54 14.57 34.86 -22.69
CA GLY A 54 14.49 34.06 -23.91
C GLY A 54 13.68 32.79 -23.64
N ASP A 55 12.54 32.73 -24.26
CA ASP A 55 11.62 31.57 -24.33
C ASP A 55 12.20 30.45 -25.20
N ALA A 56 13.40 29.97 -24.87
CA ALA A 56 14.05 28.88 -25.63
C ALA A 56 14.48 27.68 -24.78
N GLY A 57 14.14 27.63 -23.48
CA GLY A 57 14.66 26.59 -22.59
C GLY A 57 13.69 25.54 -22.08
N VAL A 58 12.38 25.68 -22.31
CA VAL A 58 11.39 24.78 -21.64
C VAL A 58 10.93 23.63 -22.52
N ALA A 59 11.09 23.72 -23.82
CA ALA A 59 10.67 22.67 -24.76
C ALA A 59 11.68 21.52 -24.90
N GLU A 60 12.94 21.72 -24.53
CA GLU A 60 14.01 20.72 -24.80
C GLU A 60 14.23 19.74 -23.65
N VAL A 61 13.73 20.00 -22.45
CA VAL A 61 13.91 19.09 -21.30
C VAL A 61 12.91 17.93 -21.30
N ALA A 62 11.86 18.00 -22.10
CA ALA A 62 10.86 16.93 -22.21
C ALA A 62 11.31 15.78 -23.16
N ALA A 63 12.32 15.99 -23.95
CA ALA A 63 12.74 15.04 -25.02
C ALA A 63 13.80 14.02 -24.60
N ILE A 64 14.36 14.08 -23.39
CA ILE A 64 15.51 13.22 -23.01
C ILE A 64 15.10 12.03 -22.10
N VAL A 65 13.83 11.87 -21.78
CA VAL A 65 13.40 10.66 -21.08
C VAL A 65 13.08 9.59 -22.14
N ALA A 66 14.10 8.86 -22.56
CA ALA A 66 13.90 7.67 -23.38
C ALA A 66 12.81 6.79 -22.76
N PRO A 67 11.84 6.27 -23.53
CA PRO A 67 10.81 5.39 -23.03
C PRO A 67 11.48 4.17 -22.39
N VAL A 68 11.26 4.01 -21.08
CA VAL A 68 11.80 2.86 -20.35
C VAL A 68 11.05 1.63 -20.82
N GLU A 69 11.75 0.71 -21.47
CA GLU A 69 11.18 -0.54 -21.96
C GLU A 69 10.73 -1.44 -20.79
N PRO A 70 9.59 -2.13 -20.92
CA PRO A 70 9.13 -3.07 -19.91
C PRO A 70 10.08 -4.27 -19.79
N LYS A 71 10.45 -4.62 -18.56
CA LYS A 71 11.31 -5.78 -18.28
C LYS A 71 10.44 -7.00 -17.94
N ILE A 72 10.15 -7.80 -18.93
CA ILE A 72 9.31 -8.99 -18.82
C ILE A 72 10.15 -10.22 -19.14
N ASP A 73 10.05 -11.27 -18.30
CA ASP A 73 10.66 -12.58 -18.52
C ASP A 73 10.00 -13.33 -19.68
N SER A 74 10.63 -14.39 -20.17
CA SER A 74 10.09 -15.34 -21.18
C SER A 74 8.74 -15.95 -20.78
N LEU A 75 8.40 -15.97 -19.51
CA LEU A 75 7.13 -16.45 -18.96
C LEU A 75 6.07 -15.34 -18.78
N GLY A 76 6.28 -14.16 -19.35
CA GLY A 76 5.37 -13.03 -19.24
C GLY A 76 5.29 -12.42 -17.83
N ARG A 77 6.32 -12.62 -17.00
CA ARG A 77 6.38 -12.13 -15.63
C ARG A 77 7.38 -10.98 -15.50
N SER A 78 7.03 -9.99 -14.67
CA SER A 78 8.00 -9.00 -14.21
C SER A 78 8.53 -9.38 -12.84
N TYR A 79 9.84 -9.30 -12.65
CA TYR A 79 10.52 -9.62 -11.41
C TYR A 79 11.05 -8.40 -10.70
N ALA A 80 10.83 -8.33 -9.38
CA ALA A 80 11.50 -7.35 -8.53
C ALA A 80 11.75 -7.86 -7.11
N THR A 81 12.72 -7.24 -6.45
CA THR A 81 13.02 -7.49 -5.04
C THR A 81 12.50 -6.36 -4.17
N GLY A 82 11.88 -6.70 -3.04
CA GLY A 82 11.50 -5.75 -2.02
C GLY A 82 12.21 -6.01 -0.70
N ARG A 83 12.46 -4.97 0.09
CA ARG A 83 13.12 -5.07 1.39
C ARG A 83 12.47 -4.14 2.41
N ARG A 84 12.31 -4.62 3.64
CA ARG A 84 11.89 -3.80 4.79
C ARG A 84 12.44 -4.39 6.09
N LYS A 85 13.13 -3.59 6.89
CA LYS A 85 13.87 -4.07 8.08
C LYS A 85 14.78 -5.24 7.68
N ASP A 86 14.62 -6.39 8.32
CA ASP A 86 15.39 -7.61 8.04
C ASP A 86 14.65 -8.56 7.07
N ALA A 87 13.47 -8.17 6.58
CA ALA A 87 12.70 -8.95 5.63
C ALA A 87 13.13 -8.65 4.19
N SER A 88 13.29 -9.71 3.40
CA SER A 88 13.51 -9.66 1.96
C SER A 88 12.42 -10.44 1.23
N ALA A 89 11.93 -9.89 0.13
CA ALA A 89 10.93 -10.50 -0.73
C ALA A 89 11.44 -10.55 -2.17
N ARG A 90 11.23 -11.66 -2.85
CA ARG A 90 11.31 -11.81 -4.30
C ARG A 90 9.88 -11.87 -4.81
N VAL A 91 9.54 -11.02 -5.75
CA VAL A 91 8.17 -10.86 -6.24
C VAL A 91 8.15 -10.98 -7.75
N TRP A 92 7.28 -11.81 -8.24
CA TRP A 92 6.95 -11.96 -9.66
C TRP A 92 5.51 -11.53 -9.85
N VAL A 93 5.29 -10.66 -10.81
CA VAL A 93 3.97 -10.15 -11.21
C VAL A 93 3.70 -10.57 -12.64
N LYS A 94 2.53 -11.14 -12.89
CA LYS A 94 2.03 -11.48 -14.24
C LYS A 94 0.58 -11.00 -14.37
N ARG A 95 0.09 -10.82 -15.58
CA ARG A 95 -1.34 -10.59 -15.78
C ARG A 95 -2.14 -11.82 -15.38
N GLY A 96 -3.27 -11.62 -14.70
CA GLY A 96 -4.09 -12.71 -14.18
C GLY A 96 -5.37 -12.24 -13.51
N THR A 97 -5.79 -12.96 -12.49
CA THR A 97 -7.09 -12.82 -11.80
C THR A 97 -7.00 -12.16 -10.42
N GLY A 98 -5.84 -11.60 -10.06
CA GLY A 98 -5.63 -10.95 -8.77
C GLY A 98 -5.22 -11.90 -7.63
N GLN A 99 -4.79 -13.12 -7.95
CA GLN A 99 -4.36 -14.07 -6.92
C GLN A 99 -2.97 -13.72 -6.39
N VAL A 100 -2.84 -13.68 -5.06
CA VAL A 100 -1.56 -13.44 -4.38
C VAL A 100 -1.16 -14.68 -3.59
N THR A 101 -0.03 -15.27 -3.98
CA THR A 101 0.58 -16.41 -3.29
C THR A 101 1.90 -16.02 -2.65
N VAL A 102 2.09 -16.41 -1.39
CA VAL A 102 3.30 -16.12 -0.61
C VAL A 102 3.86 -17.43 -0.07
N ASN A 103 5.10 -17.75 -0.43
CA ASN A 103 5.74 -19.02 -0.07
C ASN A 103 4.87 -20.26 -0.35
N GLY A 104 4.16 -20.28 -1.49
CA GLY A 104 3.27 -21.39 -1.88
C GLY A 104 1.91 -21.42 -1.16
N ARG A 105 1.61 -20.44 -0.29
CA ARG A 105 0.34 -20.34 0.43
C ARG A 105 -0.46 -19.13 -0.06
N LYS A 106 -1.79 -19.20 0.01
CA LYS A 106 -2.65 -18.04 -0.28
C LYS A 106 -2.36 -16.92 0.72
N VAL A 107 -2.48 -15.67 0.28
CA VAL A 107 -2.21 -14.48 1.11
C VAL A 107 -3.04 -14.46 2.40
N GLU A 108 -4.26 -14.95 2.36
CA GLU A 108 -5.18 -14.99 3.50
C GLU A 108 -4.68 -15.91 4.62
N VAL A 109 -4.09 -17.05 4.25
CA VAL A 109 -3.53 -18.02 5.20
C VAL A 109 -2.20 -17.53 5.74
N TYR A 110 -1.35 -16.93 4.88
CA TYR A 110 -0.02 -16.46 5.27
C TYR A 110 -0.08 -15.18 6.11
N PHE A 111 -0.86 -14.19 5.66
CA PHE A 111 -1.11 -12.93 6.36
C PHE A 111 -2.52 -12.95 6.95
N ALA A 112 -2.72 -13.64 8.06
CA ALA A 112 -4.02 -13.76 8.72
C ALA A 112 -4.61 -12.40 9.15
N ARG A 113 -3.75 -11.41 9.48
CA ARG A 113 -4.20 -10.07 9.88
C ARG A 113 -4.67 -9.26 8.66
N PRO A 114 -5.92 -8.75 8.63
CA PRO A 114 -6.47 -8.01 7.49
C PRO A 114 -5.67 -6.75 7.15
N VAL A 115 -5.15 -6.05 8.16
CA VAL A 115 -4.30 -4.87 7.96
C VAL A 115 -3.07 -5.16 7.09
N LEU A 116 -2.45 -6.34 7.22
CA LEU A 116 -1.30 -6.71 6.40
C LEU A 116 -1.71 -6.96 4.95
N ARG A 117 -2.91 -7.48 4.72
CA ARG A 117 -3.46 -7.68 3.38
C ARG A 117 -3.80 -6.36 2.70
N MET A 118 -4.37 -5.39 3.45
CA MET A 118 -4.58 -4.03 2.95
C MET A 118 -3.28 -3.36 2.50
N ILE A 119 -2.19 -3.53 3.26
CA ILE A 119 -0.87 -2.99 2.88
C ILE A 119 -0.41 -3.55 1.54
N LEU A 120 -0.73 -4.80 1.22
CA LEU A 120 -0.37 -5.43 -0.05
C LEU A 120 -1.23 -4.93 -1.22
N ALA A 121 -2.48 -4.56 -0.97
CA ALA A 121 -3.40 -4.03 -1.97
C ALA A 121 -3.07 -2.58 -2.38
N GLN A 122 -2.53 -1.77 -1.47
CA GLN A 122 -2.24 -0.34 -1.70
C GLN A 122 -1.56 0.01 -3.04
N PRO A 123 -0.52 -0.71 -3.51
CA PRO A 123 0.11 -0.39 -4.79
C PRO A 123 -0.83 -0.59 -5.99
N PHE A 124 -1.72 -1.57 -5.94
CA PHE A 124 -2.69 -1.85 -7.00
C PHE A 124 -3.83 -0.82 -6.99
N GLU A 125 -4.27 -0.40 -5.81
CA GLU A 125 -5.27 0.66 -5.63
C GLU A 125 -4.74 2.00 -6.17
N ALA A 126 -3.49 2.36 -5.81
CA ALA A 126 -2.87 3.57 -6.31
C ALA A 126 -2.60 3.55 -7.82
N ALA A 127 -2.39 2.39 -8.41
CA ALA A 127 -2.21 2.19 -9.84
C ALA A 127 -3.52 2.01 -10.61
N GLU A 128 -4.68 1.95 -9.91
CA GLU A 128 -6.01 1.65 -10.49
C GLU A 128 -6.06 0.31 -11.25
N ARG A 129 -5.27 -0.67 -10.77
CA ARG A 129 -5.08 -1.99 -11.42
C ARG A 129 -5.45 -3.15 -10.48
N VAL A 130 -6.55 -2.99 -9.74
CA VAL A 130 -7.01 -4.02 -8.80
C VAL A 130 -7.58 -5.22 -9.55
N GLY A 131 -7.08 -6.43 -9.23
CA GLY A 131 -7.57 -7.68 -9.83
C GLY A 131 -6.98 -8.06 -11.20
N GLU A 132 -6.13 -7.23 -11.80
CA GLU A 132 -5.53 -7.52 -13.11
C GLU A 132 -4.25 -8.36 -13.05
N PHE A 133 -3.63 -8.44 -11.89
CA PHE A 133 -2.31 -9.06 -11.73
C PHE A 133 -2.29 -10.17 -10.71
N ASP A 134 -1.70 -11.30 -11.08
CA ASP A 134 -1.32 -12.37 -10.16
C ASP A 134 0.07 -12.11 -9.60
N VAL A 135 0.24 -12.37 -8.31
CA VAL A 135 1.51 -12.17 -7.61
C VAL A 135 2.01 -13.46 -6.99
N ILE A 136 3.23 -13.81 -7.30
CA ILE A 136 3.97 -14.91 -6.65
C ILE A 136 5.11 -14.27 -5.85
N ALA A 137 5.14 -14.48 -4.55
CA ALA A 137 6.15 -13.92 -3.68
C ALA A 137 6.87 -14.99 -2.86
N THR A 138 8.19 -14.93 -2.83
CA THR A 138 9.01 -15.70 -1.91
C THR A 138 9.62 -14.75 -0.88
N VAL A 139 9.35 -14.99 0.40
CA VAL A 139 9.71 -14.08 1.48
C VAL A 139 10.56 -14.78 2.52
N ARG A 140 11.60 -14.10 3.02
CA ARG A 140 12.52 -14.60 4.06
C ARG A 140 12.87 -13.49 5.05
N GLY A 141 13.19 -13.89 6.27
CA GLY A 141 13.67 -13.02 7.34
C GLY A 141 12.60 -12.12 7.96
N GLY A 142 12.95 -11.47 9.05
CA GLY A 142 12.08 -10.55 9.77
C GLY A 142 10.80 -11.17 10.31
N GLY A 143 9.81 -10.34 10.63
CA GLY A 143 8.48 -10.76 11.06
C GLY A 143 7.41 -10.42 10.03
N LEU A 144 6.18 -10.95 10.18
CA LEU A 144 5.07 -10.80 9.24
C LEU A 144 4.82 -9.35 8.79
N SER A 145 4.91 -8.38 9.72
CA SER A 145 4.76 -6.95 9.37
C SER A 145 5.90 -6.41 8.48
N GLY A 146 7.13 -6.86 8.73
CA GLY A 146 8.27 -6.54 7.87
C GLY A 146 8.15 -7.18 6.50
N GLN A 147 7.73 -8.45 6.47
CA GLN A 147 7.50 -9.21 5.25
C GLN A 147 6.41 -8.59 4.38
N ALA A 148 5.27 -8.20 4.95
CA ALA A 148 4.21 -7.50 4.20
C ALA A 148 4.73 -6.21 3.56
N GLY A 149 5.49 -5.40 4.31
CA GLY A 149 6.10 -4.19 3.74
C GLY A 149 7.17 -4.47 2.67
N ALA A 150 7.92 -5.57 2.81
CA ALA A 150 8.87 -6.00 1.78
C ALA A 150 8.15 -6.45 0.50
N VAL A 151 7.06 -7.22 0.62
CA VAL A 151 6.24 -7.62 -0.52
C VAL A 151 5.61 -6.42 -1.19
N ARG A 152 5.03 -5.47 -0.43
CA ARG A 152 4.50 -4.21 -0.98
C ARG A 152 5.54 -3.47 -1.83
N HIS A 153 6.73 -3.27 -1.30
CA HIS A 153 7.82 -2.63 -2.03
C HIS A 153 8.23 -3.42 -3.29
N GLY A 154 8.25 -4.77 -3.21
CA GLY A 154 8.54 -5.64 -4.34
C GLY A 154 7.47 -5.54 -5.44
N ILE A 155 6.18 -5.57 -5.08
CA ILE A 155 5.05 -5.39 -6.00
C ILE A 155 5.17 -4.07 -6.76
N SER A 156 5.37 -2.95 -6.04
CA SER A 156 5.47 -1.62 -6.64
C SER A 156 6.60 -1.53 -7.66
N ARG A 157 7.75 -2.13 -7.36
CA ARG A 157 8.88 -2.19 -8.29
C ARG A 157 8.62 -3.11 -9.49
N ALA A 158 7.95 -4.24 -9.27
CA ALA A 158 7.58 -5.15 -10.35
C ALA A 158 6.55 -4.52 -11.29
N LEU A 159 5.54 -3.82 -10.75
CA LEU A 159 4.58 -3.05 -11.55
C LEU A 159 5.27 -1.99 -12.41
N THR A 160 6.21 -1.23 -11.84
CA THR A 160 6.99 -0.24 -12.61
C THR A 160 7.86 -0.88 -13.71
N SER A 161 8.34 -2.11 -13.50
CA SER A 161 9.09 -2.85 -14.52
C SER A 161 8.18 -3.46 -15.57
N PHE A 162 6.93 -3.75 -15.24
CA PHE A 162 5.92 -4.27 -16.15
C PHE A 162 5.29 -3.15 -17.00
N GLU A 163 4.86 -2.07 -16.34
CA GLU A 163 4.28 -0.87 -16.95
C GLU A 163 5.05 0.38 -16.45
N PRO A 164 6.01 0.91 -17.21
CA PRO A 164 6.79 2.08 -16.80
C PRO A 164 5.95 3.35 -16.60
N SER A 165 4.79 3.45 -17.27
CA SER A 165 3.83 4.55 -17.13
C SER A 165 3.30 4.73 -15.70
N LEU A 166 3.25 3.65 -14.90
CA LEU A 166 2.79 3.69 -13.50
C LEU A 166 3.84 4.28 -12.53
N ARG A 167 5.07 4.50 -12.99
CA ARG A 167 6.16 4.97 -12.15
C ARG A 167 5.87 6.30 -11.43
N PRO A 168 5.34 7.37 -12.08
CA PRO A 168 5.05 8.63 -11.40
C PRO A 168 4.01 8.46 -10.28
N VAL A 169 2.93 7.72 -10.52
CA VAL A 169 1.87 7.48 -9.54
C VAL A 169 2.41 6.71 -8.33
N LEU A 170 3.13 5.61 -8.57
CA LEU A 170 3.72 4.79 -7.51
C LEU A 170 4.82 5.55 -6.73
N LYS A 171 5.53 6.46 -7.39
CA LYS A 171 6.54 7.31 -6.73
C LYS A 171 5.87 8.37 -5.85
N ALA A 172 4.81 9.01 -6.31
CA ALA A 172 4.03 9.98 -5.54
C ALA A 172 3.43 9.34 -4.27
N GLY A 173 2.91 8.10 -4.36
CA GLY A 173 2.44 7.32 -3.22
C GLY A 173 3.54 6.80 -2.28
N GLY A 174 4.82 7.05 -2.58
CA GLY A 174 5.95 6.63 -1.74
C GLY A 174 6.24 5.11 -1.77
N PHE A 175 5.65 4.34 -2.68
CA PHE A 175 5.77 2.89 -2.72
C PHE A 175 7.12 2.40 -3.27
N LEU A 176 7.83 3.24 -4.04
CA LEU A 176 9.12 2.90 -4.63
C LEU A 176 10.30 3.16 -3.69
N THR A 177 10.09 3.94 -2.63
CA THR A 177 11.13 4.27 -1.67
C THR A 177 11.20 3.19 -0.59
N ARG A 178 12.42 2.69 -0.34
CA ARG A 178 12.64 1.76 0.77
C ARG A 178 12.53 2.50 2.10
N ASP A 179 11.80 1.94 3.05
CA ASP A 179 11.77 2.41 4.45
C ASP A 179 13.12 2.09 5.13
N PRO A 180 13.94 3.11 5.49
CA PRO A 180 15.26 2.90 6.08
C PRO A 180 15.21 2.51 7.56
N ARG A 181 14.06 2.60 8.23
CA ARG A 181 13.93 2.35 9.66
C ARG A 181 14.29 0.91 10.00
N VAL A 182 15.31 0.73 10.84
CA VAL A 182 15.74 -0.55 11.41
C VAL A 182 15.70 -0.47 12.93
N VAL A 183 15.77 -1.63 13.60
CA VAL A 183 15.82 -1.69 15.05
C VAL A 183 17.16 -1.13 15.53
N GLU A 184 17.12 -0.17 16.45
CA GLU A 184 18.32 0.41 17.03
C GLU A 184 19.06 -0.63 17.89
N ARG A 185 20.40 -0.61 17.82
CA ARG A 185 21.27 -1.46 18.63
C ARG A 185 21.12 -1.13 20.12
N LYS A 186 21.12 -2.15 20.96
CA LYS A 186 21.23 -1.98 22.41
C LYS A 186 22.52 -1.19 22.73
N LYS A 187 22.43 -0.22 23.62
CA LYS A 187 23.59 0.59 24.06
C LYS A 187 24.08 0.09 25.40
N TYR A 188 25.38 0.28 25.65
CA TYR A 188 25.97 -0.03 26.95
C TYR A 188 25.32 0.86 28.04
N GLY A 189 25.29 0.40 29.30
CA GLY A 189 24.67 1.13 30.40
C GLY A 189 23.15 1.32 30.31
N LYS A 190 22.47 0.71 29.32
CA LYS A 190 21.03 0.78 29.17
C LYS A 190 20.41 -0.61 29.02
N ALA A 191 19.14 -0.75 29.44
CA ALA A 191 18.41 -2.02 29.31
C ALA A 191 18.10 -2.38 27.86
N LYS A 192 17.78 -1.36 27.02
CA LYS A 192 17.57 -1.47 25.55
C LYS A 192 18.23 -0.27 24.84
N ALA A 193 17.90 -0.05 23.59
CA ALA A 193 18.47 1.06 22.81
C ALA A 193 18.25 2.43 23.47
N ARG A 194 17.05 2.68 23.98
CA ARG A 194 16.67 3.95 24.63
C ARG A 194 16.23 3.81 26.09
N ARG A 195 15.83 2.60 26.53
CA ARG A 195 15.37 2.34 27.89
C ARG A 195 16.57 2.32 28.85
N SER A 196 16.55 3.22 29.83
CA SER A 196 17.48 3.23 30.96
C SER A 196 17.07 2.26 32.05
N PHE A 197 18.00 1.88 32.90
CA PHE A 197 17.68 1.18 34.13
C PHE A 197 16.97 2.12 35.11
N GLN A 198 16.11 1.57 35.93
CA GLN A 198 15.45 2.36 36.98
C GLN A 198 16.48 2.80 38.03
N PHE A 199 16.46 4.08 38.34
CA PHE A 199 17.26 4.60 39.43
C PHE A 199 16.53 4.32 40.75
N SER A 200 17.18 3.63 41.66
CA SER A 200 16.68 3.40 43.03
C SER A 200 17.40 4.39 43.97
N LYS A 201 16.61 5.30 44.51
CA LYS A 201 17.07 6.17 45.63
C LYS A 201 17.02 5.34 46.91
N ARG A 202 18.12 5.06 47.51
CA ARG A 202 18.25 4.55 48.88
C ARG A 202 18.79 5.64 49.77
#